data_f52f8fc950aa940cc2f950ab554181e4
#
_entry.id   f52f8fc950aa940cc2f950ab554181e4
#
_cell.length_a   1.000
_cell.length_b   1.000
_cell.length_c   1.000
_cell.angle_alpha   90.00
_cell.angle_beta   90.00
_cell.angle_gamma   90.00
#
_symmetry.space_group_name_H-M   'P 1'
#
loop_
_entity.id
_entity.type
_entity.pdbx_description
1 polymer ?
#
loop_
_entity_poly.entity_id
_entity_poly.type
_entity_poly.pdbx_seq_one_letter_code
_entity_poly.pdbx_strand_id
1 'polypeptide(L)'
;ASDVYKRQLEDGVLHTFPLAGTRPRGKDAAEDERLKTELLGDEKERAEHNMLVDLGRNDLGKVSKYGSVEVEDYMAVLQYSHVMHIGSTVRGEIREDKDSLDAVDAVLPAGTLSGAPKIRAMEIINELENNKRGIYGGAIGYVDFTGNLDTCIAIRTVFKKNDKIFVRSGAGIVADSVPENEYHECINKAKAVMDAVDKAQGLASVSYTHL
;
A
#
# COMPACT_ATOMS: atom_id res chain seq x y z
N ALA A 1 9.80 3.60 -4.14
CA ALA A 1 8.76 2.86 -3.40
C ALA A 1 7.81 3.77 -2.61
N SER A 2 8.30 4.92 -2.12
CA SER A 2 7.46 5.89 -1.40
C SER A 2 6.40 6.53 -2.28
N ASP A 3 6.66 6.69 -3.58
CA ASP A 3 5.73 7.33 -4.51
C ASP A 3 4.48 6.49 -4.85
N VAL A 4 4.48 5.22 -4.48
CA VAL A 4 3.48 4.25 -4.91
C VAL A 4 2.31 4.13 -3.91
N TYR A 5 2.49 4.50 -2.64
CA TYR A 5 1.47 4.30 -1.58
C TYR A 5 1.24 5.59 -0.78
N LYS A 6 1.09 6.70 -1.49
CA LYS A 6 0.95 8.04 -0.90
C LYS A 6 -0.46 8.35 -0.42
N ARG A 7 -0.52 9.25 0.56
CA ARG A 7 -1.70 10.02 0.96
C ARG A 7 -1.25 11.46 1.12
N GLN A 8 -1.91 12.34 0.41
CA GLN A 8 -1.52 13.74 0.33
C GLN A 8 -2.71 14.62 0.68
N LEU A 9 -2.43 15.71 1.38
CA LEU A 9 -3.33 16.85 1.52
C LEU A 9 -2.55 18.07 1.04
N GLU A 10 -3.04 18.70 -0.01
CA GLU A 10 -2.43 19.88 -0.60
C GLU A 10 -3.52 20.90 -0.89
N ASP A 11 -3.38 22.11 -0.33
CA ASP A 11 -4.32 23.21 -0.51
C ASP A 11 -5.79 22.82 -0.28
N GLY A 12 -6.03 22.01 0.75
CA GLY A 12 -7.37 21.53 1.12
C GLY A 12 -7.91 20.37 0.30
N VAL A 13 -7.12 19.81 -0.62
CA VAL A 13 -7.49 18.64 -1.43
C VAL A 13 -6.74 17.41 -0.96
N LEU A 14 -7.49 16.39 -0.58
CA LEU A 14 -6.97 15.07 -0.20
C LEU A 14 -6.84 14.17 -1.41
N HIS A 15 -5.74 13.42 -1.48
CA HIS A 15 -5.55 12.38 -2.49
C HIS A 15 -5.11 11.06 -1.84
N THR A 16 -5.63 9.96 -2.37
CA THR A 16 -5.09 8.61 -2.14
C THR A 16 -4.94 7.88 -3.47
N PHE A 17 -3.94 7.03 -3.55
CA PHE A 17 -3.52 6.37 -4.78
C PHE A 17 -3.60 4.84 -4.60
N PRO A 18 -4.79 4.24 -4.75
CA PRO A 18 -4.93 2.78 -4.74
C PRO A 18 -4.11 2.14 -5.85
N LEU A 19 -3.35 1.10 -5.49
CA LEU A 19 -2.54 0.31 -6.42
C LEU A 19 -2.77 -1.17 -6.17
N ALA A 20 -3.02 -1.92 -7.22
CA ALA A 20 -3.10 -3.37 -7.20
C ALA A 20 -2.55 -3.95 -8.51
N GLY A 21 -2.34 -5.24 -8.52
CA GLY A 21 -1.80 -5.94 -9.67
C GLY A 21 -0.34 -5.60 -9.94
N THR A 22 0.40 -6.59 -10.38
CA THR A 22 1.82 -6.40 -10.72
C THR A 22 2.17 -7.27 -11.90
N ARG A 23 2.82 -6.68 -12.91
CA ARG A 23 3.51 -7.42 -13.98
C ARG A 23 4.92 -6.85 -14.13
N PRO A 24 5.89 -7.67 -14.52
CA PRO A 24 7.23 -7.17 -14.85
C PRO A 24 7.16 -6.31 -16.13
N ARG A 25 8.19 -5.51 -16.35
CA ARG A 25 8.39 -4.84 -17.63
C ARG A 25 8.78 -5.87 -18.70
N GLY A 26 8.28 -5.68 -19.90
CA GLY A 26 8.67 -6.45 -21.07
C GLY A 26 10.09 -6.13 -21.54
N LYS A 27 10.63 -7.01 -22.39
CA LYS A 27 11.95 -6.81 -23.03
C LYS A 27 11.90 -5.72 -24.08
N ASP A 28 10.73 -5.47 -24.64
CA ASP A 28 10.46 -4.46 -25.67
C ASP A 28 9.03 -3.91 -25.53
N ALA A 29 8.69 -2.92 -26.34
CA ALA A 29 7.40 -2.27 -26.31
C ALA A 29 6.22 -3.20 -26.66
N ALA A 30 6.42 -4.20 -27.47
CA ALA A 30 5.38 -5.14 -27.86
C ALA A 30 5.06 -6.10 -26.69
N GLU A 31 6.08 -6.56 -25.98
CA GLU A 31 5.90 -7.37 -24.78
C GLU A 31 5.28 -6.55 -23.63
N ASP A 32 5.68 -5.29 -23.47
CA ASP A 32 5.05 -4.37 -22.49
C ASP A 32 3.55 -4.23 -22.76
N GLU A 33 3.12 -4.04 -24.01
CA GLU A 33 1.70 -3.87 -24.34
C GLU A 33 0.91 -5.20 -24.16
N ARG A 34 1.53 -6.33 -24.42
CA ARG A 34 0.94 -7.64 -24.12
C ARG A 34 0.72 -7.83 -22.61
N LEU A 35 1.74 -7.54 -21.79
CA LEU A 35 1.67 -7.68 -20.33
C LEU A 35 0.68 -6.68 -19.71
N LYS A 36 0.58 -5.49 -20.26
CA LYS A 36 -0.43 -4.49 -19.88
C LYS A 36 -1.84 -4.98 -20.18
N THR A 37 -2.06 -5.54 -21.37
CA THR A 37 -3.36 -6.12 -21.75
C THR A 37 -3.72 -7.29 -20.85
N GLU A 38 -2.78 -8.16 -20.54
CA GLU A 38 -2.95 -9.28 -19.61
C GLU A 38 -3.32 -8.78 -18.21
N LEU A 39 -2.60 -7.77 -17.70
CA LEU A 39 -2.87 -7.18 -16.39
C LEU A 39 -4.28 -6.60 -16.30
N LEU A 40 -4.71 -5.83 -17.30
CA LEU A 40 -6.04 -5.25 -17.35
C LEU A 40 -7.15 -6.28 -17.60
N GLY A 41 -6.83 -7.43 -18.17
CA GLY A 41 -7.75 -8.55 -18.37
C GLY A 41 -7.90 -9.46 -17.16
N ASP A 42 -7.03 -9.35 -16.15
CA ASP A 42 -7.05 -10.19 -14.96
C ASP A 42 -8.20 -9.80 -14.01
N GLU A 43 -9.23 -10.64 -13.93
CA GLU A 43 -10.43 -10.37 -13.12
C GLU A 43 -10.12 -10.29 -11.63
N LYS A 44 -9.18 -11.10 -11.11
CA LYS A 44 -8.79 -11.09 -9.70
C LYS A 44 -8.12 -9.74 -9.35
N GLU A 45 -7.15 -9.32 -10.16
CA GLU A 45 -6.42 -8.07 -9.94
C GLU A 45 -7.34 -6.85 -10.03
N ARG A 46 -8.29 -6.87 -10.97
CA ARG A 46 -9.32 -5.83 -11.11
C ARG A 46 -10.27 -5.79 -9.92
N ALA A 47 -10.70 -6.95 -9.41
CA ALA A 47 -11.58 -7.04 -8.24
C ALA A 47 -10.88 -6.51 -6.99
N GLU A 48 -9.61 -6.87 -6.77
CA GLU A 48 -8.79 -6.35 -5.68
C GLU A 48 -8.61 -4.83 -5.81
N HIS A 49 -8.31 -4.34 -7.01
CA HIS A 49 -8.16 -2.91 -7.26
C HIS A 49 -9.45 -2.13 -6.96
N ASN A 50 -10.60 -2.62 -7.41
CA ASN A 50 -11.91 -2.02 -7.11
C ASN A 50 -12.16 -1.92 -5.61
N MET A 51 -11.86 -2.99 -4.87
CA MET A 51 -11.97 -2.98 -3.41
C MET A 51 -11.10 -1.88 -2.79
N LEU A 52 -9.86 -1.70 -3.26
CA LEU A 52 -8.96 -0.66 -2.75
C LEU A 52 -9.43 0.75 -3.12
N VAL A 53 -10.01 0.96 -4.31
CA VAL A 53 -10.62 2.23 -4.71
C VAL A 53 -11.80 2.57 -3.81
N ASP A 54 -12.69 1.61 -3.54
CA ASP A 54 -13.83 1.82 -2.65
C ASP A 54 -13.40 2.09 -1.21
N LEU A 55 -12.37 1.40 -0.71
CA LEU A 55 -11.79 1.71 0.60
C LEU A 55 -11.23 3.13 0.63
N GLY A 56 -10.53 3.56 -0.42
CA GLY A 56 -10.02 4.94 -0.53
C GLY A 56 -11.14 5.98 -0.52
N ARG A 57 -12.21 5.75 -1.27
CA ARG A 57 -13.41 6.61 -1.27
C ARG A 57 -14.05 6.69 0.11
N ASN A 58 -14.22 5.56 0.79
CA ASN A 58 -14.77 5.51 2.14
C ASN A 58 -13.88 6.22 3.16
N ASP A 59 -12.57 6.06 3.08
CA ASP A 59 -11.62 6.70 3.98
C ASP A 59 -11.63 8.22 3.83
N LEU A 60 -11.53 8.73 2.59
CA LEU A 60 -11.62 10.16 2.31
C LEU A 60 -13.01 10.73 2.68
N GLY A 61 -14.08 9.96 2.48
CA GLY A 61 -15.44 10.40 2.78
C GLY A 61 -15.70 10.75 4.25
N LYS A 62 -14.87 10.24 5.18
CA LYS A 62 -14.98 10.55 6.62
C LYS A 62 -14.63 12.01 6.94
N VAL A 63 -13.74 12.62 6.16
CA VAL A 63 -13.17 13.96 6.41
C VAL A 63 -13.42 14.94 5.27
N SER A 64 -13.95 14.49 4.15
CA SER A 64 -14.21 15.33 2.98
C SER A 64 -15.60 15.98 3.04
N LYS A 65 -15.75 17.10 2.33
CA LYS A 65 -17.03 17.74 2.07
C LYS A 65 -17.97 16.78 1.35
N TYR A 66 -19.26 16.84 1.68
CA TYR A 66 -20.24 15.98 1.05
C TYR A 66 -20.28 16.20 -0.49
N GLY A 67 -20.22 15.10 -1.23
CA GLY A 67 -20.25 15.13 -2.70
C GLY A 67 -18.92 15.50 -3.37
N SER A 68 -17.84 15.75 -2.62
CA SER A 68 -16.53 16.11 -3.19
C SER A 68 -15.62 14.91 -3.47
N VAL A 69 -15.97 13.71 -2.96
CA VAL A 69 -15.14 12.52 -3.20
C VAL A 69 -15.40 11.96 -4.59
N GLU A 70 -14.35 11.94 -5.40
CA GLU A 70 -14.40 11.46 -6.78
C GLU A 70 -13.17 10.62 -7.14
N VAL A 71 -13.29 9.82 -8.19
CA VAL A 71 -12.18 9.05 -8.78
C VAL A 71 -11.76 9.79 -10.04
N GLU A 72 -10.60 10.46 -10.00
CA GLU A 72 -10.08 11.23 -11.13
C GLU A 72 -9.52 10.33 -12.22
N ASP A 73 -8.67 9.36 -11.82
CA ASP A 73 -8.12 8.34 -12.70
C ASP A 73 -8.57 6.97 -12.20
N TYR A 74 -8.99 6.13 -13.12
CA TYR A 74 -9.49 4.81 -12.80
C TYR A 74 -8.84 3.73 -13.65
N MET A 75 -8.22 2.76 -12.98
CA MET A 75 -7.55 1.61 -13.61
C MET A 75 -6.49 1.98 -14.67
N ALA A 76 -5.75 3.06 -14.46
CA ALA A 76 -4.62 3.41 -15.31
C ALA A 76 -3.46 2.42 -15.10
N VAL A 77 -2.78 2.03 -16.17
CA VAL A 77 -1.54 1.24 -16.02
C VAL A 77 -0.35 2.16 -15.82
N LEU A 78 0.22 2.11 -14.63
CA LEU A 78 1.40 2.86 -14.24
C LEU A 78 2.66 2.03 -14.51
N GLN A 79 3.50 2.52 -15.41
CA GLN A 79 4.73 1.84 -15.81
C GLN A 79 5.92 2.44 -15.05
N TYR A 80 6.59 1.61 -14.25
CA TYR A 80 7.83 1.93 -13.54
C TYR A 80 9.03 1.29 -14.25
N SER A 81 10.22 1.48 -13.72
CA SER A 81 11.46 0.96 -14.34
C SER A 81 11.50 -0.58 -14.45
N HIS A 82 10.90 -1.30 -13.50
CA HIS A 82 10.99 -2.78 -13.41
C HIS A 82 9.65 -3.48 -13.40
N VAL A 83 8.59 -2.76 -13.09
CA VAL A 83 7.24 -3.32 -12.94
C VAL A 83 6.19 -2.35 -13.49
N MET A 84 4.98 -2.86 -13.73
CA MET A 84 3.78 -2.07 -13.97
C MET A 84 2.68 -2.48 -13.01
N HIS A 85 1.81 -1.53 -12.66
CA HIS A 85 0.68 -1.72 -11.75
C HIS A 85 -0.59 -1.12 -12.33
N ILE A 86 -1.75 -1.60 -11.86
CA ILE A 86 -3.03 -0.88 -12.02
C ILE A 86 -3.10 0.17 -10.92
N GLY A 87 -3.32 1.41 -11.27
CA GLY A 87 -3.44 2.53 -10.36
C GLY A 87 -4.72 3.34 -10.59
N SER A 88 -5.22 3.95 -9.52
CA SER A 88 -6.30 4.93 -9.55
C SER A 88 -5.97 6.09 -8.63
N THR A 89 -6.60 7.24 -8.89
CA THR A 89 -6.51 8.43 -8.04
C THR A 89 -7.89 8.72 -7.47
N VAL A 90 -8.00 8.77 -6.16
CA VAL A 90 -9.22 9.20 -5.46
C VAL A 90 -8.91 10.50 -4.75
N ARG A 91 -9.74 11.52 -4.99
CA ARG A 91 -9.62 12.83 -4.34
C ARG A 91 -10.87 13.17 -3.50
N GLY A 92 -10.71 14.16 -2.62
CA GLY A 92 -11.81 14.77 -1.87
C GLY A 92 -11.38 16.12 -1.27
N GLU A 93 -12.29 17.07 -1.17
CA GLU A 93 -12.02 18.33 -0.50
C GLU A 93 -12.20 18.18 1.01
N ILE A 94 -11.20 18.53 1.81
CA ILE A 94 -11.30 18.44 3.27
C ILE A 94 -12.35 19.42 3.80
N ARG A 95 -13.10 19.00 4.83
CA ARG A 95 -14.05 19.89 5.52
C ARG A 95 -13.32 20.94 6.33
N GLU A 96 -13.96 22.09 6.54
CA GLU A 96 -13.41 23.22 7.31
C GLU A 96 -13.20 22.92 8.81
N ASP A 97 -13.93 21.93 9.35
CA ASP A 97 -13.81 21.46 10.74
C ASP A 97 -12.73 20.35 10.90
N LYS A 98 -11.95 20.06 9.85
CA LYS A 98 -10.97 18.99 9.79
C LYS A 98 -9.59 19.52 9.39
N ASP A 99 -8.55 18.85 9.89
CA ASP A 99 -7.16 19.20 9.62
C ASP A 99 -6.36 17.99 9.05
N SER A 100 -5.07 18.19 8.86
CA SER A 100 -4.17 17.15 8.36
C SER A 100 -4.04 15.94 9.27
N LEU A 101 -4.21 16.10 10.59
CA LEU A 101 -4.18 14.97 11.54
C LEU A 101 -5.46 14.15 11.46
N ASP A 102 -6.62 14.81 11.31
CA ASP A 102 -7.88 14.13 11.01
C ASP A 102 -7.80 13.34 9.72
N ALA A 103 -7.11 13.91 8.69
CA ALA A 103 -6.90 13.23 7.42
C ALA A 103 -6.07 11.95 7.58
N VAL A 104 -4.98 12.01 8.36
CA VAL A 104 -4.15 10.83 8.68
C VAL A 104 -4.99 9.76 9.39
N ASP A 105 -5.76 10.15 10.41
CA ASP A 105 -6.59 9.22 11.19
C ASP A 105 -7.66 8.54 10.32
N ALA A 106 -8.27 9.28 9.40
CA ALA A 106 -9.29 8.77 8.50
C ALA A 106 -8.76 7.69 7.53
N VAL A 107 -7.54 7.85 7.02
CA VAL A 107 -6.96 6.95 6.01
C VAL A 107 -6.16 5.79 6.59
N LEU A 108 -5.89 5.79 7.90
CA LEU A 108 -5.16 4.72 8.56
C LEU A 108 -6.09 3.80 9.37
N PRO A 109 -5.72 2.53 9.52
CA PRO A 109 -4.73 1.81 8.71
C PRO A 109 -5.17 1.75 7.24
N ALA A 110 -4.20 1.78 6.34
CA ALA A 110 -4.47 1.74 4.92
C ALA A 110 -5.20 0.45 4.50
N GLY A 111 -6.15 0.56 3.56
CA GLY A 111 -6.92 -0.58 3.05
C GLY A 111 -6.04 -1.73 2.57
N THR A 112 -4.94 -1.43 1.90
CA THR A 112 -3.91 -2.40 1.45
C THR A 112 -3.37 -3.29 2.58
N LEU A 113 -3.38 -2.81 3.83
CA LEU A 113 -2.84 -3.54 5.00
C LEU A 113 -3.89 -3.96 6.01
N SER A 114 -5.14 -3.61 5.78
CA SER A 114 -6.27 -4.02 6.62
C SER A 114 -7.20 -4.98 5.87
N GLY A 115 -7.96 -4.50 4.94
CA GLY A 115 -8.94 -5.28 4.17
C GLY A 115 -10.33 -4.66 4.22
N ALA A 116 -11.31 -5.33 3.64
CA ALA A 116 -12.70 -4.91 3.57
C ALA A 116 -13.64 -6.02 4.08
N PRO A 117 -14.63 -5.69 4.93
CA PRO A 117 -14.85 -4.42 5.66
C PRO A 117 -13.72 -4.14 6.66
N LYS A 118 -13.23 -2.90 6.71
CA LYS A 118 -12.00 -2.53 7.44
C LYS A 118 -11.98 -2.98 8.90
N ILE A 119 -13.03 -2.70 9.66
CA ILE A 119 -13.08 -3.02 11.09
C ILE A 119 -13.00 -4.53 11.31
N ARG A 120 -13.82 -5.32 10.58
CA ARG A 120 -13.81 -6.78 10.73
C ARG A 120 -12.49 -7.40 10.29
N ALA A 121 -11.88 -6.90 9.23
CA ALA A 121 -10.56 -7.33 8.80
C ALA A 121 -9.48 -7.08 9.88
N MET A 122 -9.52 -5.91 10.54
CA MET A 122 -8.61 -5.59 11.63
C MET A 122 -8.82 -6.49 12.86
N GLU A 123 -10.07 -6.82 13.20
CA GLU A 123 -10.39 -7.78 14.28
C GLU A 123 -9.77 -9.15 13.97
N ILE A 124 -9.98 -9.68 12.76
CA ILE A 124 -9.40 -10.96 12.31
C ILE A 124 -7.88 -10.93 12.37
N ILE A 125 -7.25 -9.87 11.89
CA ILE A 125 -5.80 -9.68 11.96
C ILE A 125 -5.32 -9.73 13.42
N ASN A 126 -6.02 -9.05 14.33
CA ASN A 126 -5.66 -9.04 15.74
C ASN A 126 -5.88 -10.40 16.43
N GLU A 127 -6.85 -11.18 15.97
CA GLU A 127 -7.10 -12.55 16.45
C GLU A 127 -5.99 -13.53 15.99
N LEU A 128 -5.50 -13.37 14.76
CA LEU A 128 -4.59 -14.33 14.13
C LEU A 128 -3.10 -13.99 14.29
N GLU A 129 -2.74 -12.72 14.37
CA GLU A 129 -1.36 -12.31 14.54
C GLU A 129 -0.92 -12.38 16.00
N ASN A 130 0.13 -13.15 16.29
CA ASN A 130 0.63 -13.36 17.66
C ASN A 130 1.40 -12.16 18.24
N ASN A 131 1.64 -11.12 17.45
CA ASN A 131 2.40 -9.95 17.85
C ASN A 131 1.84 -8.66 17.24
N LYS A 132 2.19 -7.53 17.84
CA LYS A 132 1.79 -6.22 17.34
C LYS A 132 2.62 -5.84 16.12
N ARG A 133 1.99 -5.21 15.13
CA ARG A 133 2.64 -4.75 13.88
C ARG A 133 3.67 -3.63 14.10
N GLY A 134 3.56 -2.88 15.20
CA GLY A 134 4.44 -1.75 15.48
C GLY A 134 4.32 -0.67 14.42
N ILE A 135 5.43 -0.27 13.82
CA ILE A 135 5.48 0.74 12.75
C ILE A 135 4.95 0.21 11.41
N TYR A 136 4.91 -1.11 11.21
CA TYR A 136 4.46 -1.71 9.97
C TYR A 136 2.98 -1.42 9.72
N GLY A 137 2.67 -0.83 8.58
CA GLY A 137 1.31 -0.45 8.22
C GLY A 137 0.84 0.90 8.75
N GLY A 138 1.70 1.60 9.50
CA GLY A 138 1.46 3.00 9.86
C GLY A 138 1.78 3.96 8.72
N ALA A 139 1.92 5.24 9.01
CA ALA A 139 2.34 6.28 8.07
C ALA A 139 3.74 6.79 8.39
N ILE A 140 4.48 7.12 7.33
CA ILE A 140 5.72 7.87 7.39
C ILE A 140 5.56 9.07 6.46
N GLY A 141 5.84 10.27 6.96
CA GLY A 141 5.69 11.47 6.16
C GLY A 141 5.90 12.73 6.98
N TYR A 142 5.37 13.82 6.51
CA TYR A 142 5.42 15.11 7.19
C TYR A 142 4.10 15.85 7.05
N VAL A 143 3.86 16.73 8.00
CA VAL A 143 2.84 17.77 7.96
C VAL A 143 3.60 19.09 8.02
N ASP A 144 3.36 19.98 7.08
CA ASP A 144 3.99 21.30 7.07
C ASP A 144 3.21 22.31 7.92
N PHE A 145 3.77 23.51 8.11
CA PHE A 145 3.16 24.56 8.91
C PHE A 145 1.95 25.22 8.23
N THR A 146 1.70 24.97 6.96
CA THR A 146 0.52 25.44 6.23
C THR A 146 -0.65 24.47 6.32
N GLY A 147 -0.41 23.26 6.90
CA GLY A 147 -1.41 22.22 7.05
C GLY A 147 -1.39 21.19 5.92
N ASN A 148 -0.48 21.33 4.96
CA ASN A 148 -0.29 20.32 3.92
C ASN A 148 0.36 19.06 4.50
N LEU A 149 0.09 17.92 3.87
CA LEU A 149 0.50 16.60 4.33
C LEU A 149 1.01 15.78 3.15
N ASP A 150 2.14 15.12 3.31
CA ASP A 150 2.57 14.05 2.40
C ASP A 150 3.03 12.85 3.22
N THR A 151 2.36 11.72 3.03
CA THR A 151 2.65 10.48 3.75
C THR A 151 2.66 9.28 2.82
N CYS A 152 3.39 8.24 3.21
CA CYS A 152 3.32 6.92 2.62
C CYS A 152 3.05 5.85 3.68
N ILE A 153 2.59 4.68 3.25
CA ILE A 153 2.43 3.53 4.14
C ILE A 153 3.81 3.02 4.57
N ALA A 154 3.98 2.72 5.86
CA ALA A 154 5.19 2.11 6.40
C ALA A 154 5.29 0.63 6.02
N ILE A 155 5.64 0.35 4.76
CA ILE A 155 5.92 -0.97 4.20
C ILE A 155 7.28 -0.97 3.50
N ARG A 156 7.80 -2.14 3.18
CA ARG A 156 9.13 -2.28 2.52
C ARG A 156 10.23 -1.55 3.29
N THR A 157 10.11 -1.55 4.60
CA THR A 157 11.01 -0.86 5.53
C THR A 157 11.70 -1.84 6.46
N VAL A 158 12.80 -1.38 7.01
CA VAL A 158 13.53 -2.06 8.08
C VAL A 158 13.66 -1.09 9.24
N PHE A 159 13.55 -1.60 10.46
CA PHE A 159 13.92 -0.80 11.61
C PHE A 159 14.89 -1.56 12.54
N LYS A 160 15.78 -0.81 13.16
CA LYS A 160 16.75 -1.35 14.12
C LYS A 160 16.38 -0.93 15.54
N LYS A 161 16.36 -1.91 16.46
CA LYS A 161 16.15 -1.68 17.89
C LYS A 161 16.96 -2.69 18.69
N ASN A 162 17.71 -2.22 19.69
CA ASN A 162 18.53 -3.07 20.57
C ASN A 162 19.44 -4.03 19.79
N ASP A 163 20.15 -3.51 18.80
CA ASP A 163 21.04 -4.22 17.87
C ASP A 163 20.39 -5.35 17.05
N LYS A 164 19.08 -5.43 17.08
CA LYS A 164 18.29 -6.32 16.21
C LYS A 164 17.68 -5.53 15.06
N ILE A 165 17.66 -6.17 13.89
CA ILE A 165 17.01 -5.65 12.69
C ILE A 165 15.69 -6.40 12.53
N PHE A 166 14.63 -5.64 12.22
CA PHE A 166 13.28 -6.16 12.03
C PHE A 166 12.82 -5.82 10.64
N VAL A 167 12.37 -6.82 9.91
CA VAL A 167 11.70 -6.70 8.61
C VAL A 167 10.34 -7.37 8.73
N ARG A 168 9.30 -6.70 8.27
CA ARG A 168 7.94 -7.25 8.23
C ARG A 168 7.35 -7.12 6.83
N SER A 169 6.68 -8.16 6.38
CA SER A 169 5.94 -8.20 5.13
C SER A 169 4.60 -8.92 5.33
N GLY A 170 3.72 -8.84 4.35
CA GLY A 170 2.43 -9.50 4.36
C GLY A 170 1.87 -9.60 2.94
N ALA A 171 0.87 -10.45 2.78
CA ALA A 171 0.09 -10.63 1.56
C ALA A 171 -1.39 -10.35 1.83
N GLY A 172 -2.12 -9.99 0.78
CA GLY A 172 -3.58 -9.86 0.83
C GLY A 172 -4.22 -11.25 0.77
N ILE A 173 -5.06 -11.58 1.75
CA ILE A 173 -5.73 -12.87 1.80
C ILE A 173 -7.19 -12.71 1.34
N VAL A 174 -7.57 -13.45 0.32
CA VAL A 174 -8.92 -13.51 -0.24
C VAL A 174 -9.39 -14.97 -0.31
N ALA A 175 -10.66 -15.20 -0.67
CA ALA A 175 -11.23 -16.54 -0.70
C ALA A 175 -10.47 -17.52 -1.62
N ASP A 176 -9.93 -17.00 -2.73
CA ASP A 176 -9.18 -17.79 -3.72
C ASP A 176 -7.68 -17.87 -3.44
N SER A 177 -7.21 -17.35 -2.30
CA SER A 177 -5.80 -17.40 -1.93
C SER A 177 -5.35 -18.84 -1.66
N VAL A 178 -4.19 -19.19 -2.20
CA VAL A 178 -3.50 -20.46 -1.94
C VAL A 178 -2.41 -20.20 -0.92
N PRO A 179 -2.44 -20.83 0.29
CA PRO A 179 -1.54 -20.50 1.41
C PRO A 179 -0.06 -20.49 1.05
N GLU A 180 0.41 -21.46 0.29
CA GLU A 180 1.78 -21.55 -0.19
C GLU A 180 2.20 -20.34 -1.03
N ASN A 181 1.33 -19.90 -1.94
CA ASN A 181 1.61 -18.79 -2.82
C ASN A 181 1.69 -17.49 -2.01
N GLU A 182 0.77 -17.27 -1.07
CA GLU A 182 0.76 -16.10 -0.18
C GLU A 182 1.99 -16.06 0.74
N TYR A 183 2.42 -17.21 1.24
CA TYR A 183 3.65 -17.32 2.01
C TYR A 183 4.88 -16.93 1.16
N HIS A 184 5.00 -17.45 -0.04
CA HIS A 184 6.09 -17.10 -0.95
C HIS A 184 6.04 -15.64 -1.36
N GLU A 185 4.87 -15.04 -1.52
CA GLU A 185 4.71 -13.62 -1.76
C GLU A 185 5.26 -12.78 -0.60
N CYS A 186 4.95 -13.16 0.65
CA CYS A 186 5.52 -12.49 1.83
C CYS A 186 7.04 -12.53 1.81
N ILE A 187 7.66 -13.69 1.55
CA ILE A 187 9.11 -13.84 1.46
C ILE A 187 9.69 -12.97 0.35
N ASN A 188 9.09 -13.00 -0.84
CA ASN A 188 9.55 -12.20 -1.98
C ASN A 188 9.45 -10.68 -1.70
N LYS A 189 8.39 -10.24 -1.01
CA LYS A 189 8.22 -8.84 -0.60
C LYS A 189 9.29 -8.40 0.41
N ALA A 190 9.74 -9.28 1.30
CA ALA A 190 10.80 -9.00 2.27
C ALA A 190 12.20 -9.00 1.64
N LYS A 191 12.42 -9.83 0.62
CA LYS A 191 13.74 -10.15 0.06
C LYS A 191 14.54 -8.91 -0.34
N ALA A 192 13.94 -7.97 -1.06
CA ALA A 192 14.65 -6.77 -1.53
C ALA A 192 15.21 -5.92 -0.37
N VAL A 193 14.46 -5.83 0.74
CA VAL A 193 14.89 -5.11 1.94
C VAL A 193 15.99 -5.88 2.65
N MET A 194 15.89 -7.20 2.73
CA MET A 194 16.88 -8.07 3.36
C MET A 194 18.20 -8.06 2.58
N ASP A 195 18.15 -8.19 1.26
CA ASP A 195 19.33 -8.09 0.39
C ASP A 195 20.05 -6.73 0.55
N ALA A 196 19.30 -5.65 0.76
CA ALA A 196 19.88 -4.34 1.00
C ALA A 196 20.58 -4.27 2.37
N VAL A 197 20.01 -4.88 3.41
CA VAL A 197 20.62 -5.00 4.75
C VAL A 197 21.90 -5.83 4.68
N ASP A 198 21.87 -6.96 4.00
CA ASP A 198 23.03 -7.85 3.83
C ASP A 198 24.19 -7.14 3.15
N LYS A 199 23.89 -6.44 2.06
CA LYS A 199 24.89 -5.62 1.35
C LYS A 199 25.48 -4.53 2.24
N ALA A 200 24.64 -3.87 3.05
CA ALA A 200 25.08 -2.81 3.96
C ALA A 200 25.96 -3.35 5.10
N GLN A 201 25.76 -4.59 5.52
CA GLN A 201 26.54 -5.24 6.60
C GLN A 201 27.72 -6.06 6.07
N GLY A 202 27.87 -6.22 4.77
CA GLY A 202 28.92 -7.04 4.17
C GLY A 202 28.73 -8.54 4.44
N LEU A 203 27.51 -8.98 4.72
CA LEU A 203 27.18 -10.38 4.99
C LEU A 203 26.86 -11.11 3.70
N ALA A 204 27.46 -12.30 3.54
CA ALA A 204 27.25 -13.14 2.36
C ALA A 204 25.95 -13.96 2.41
N SER A 205 25.35 -14.14 3.58
CA SER A 205 24.06 -14.85 3.77
C SER A 205 23.40 -14.48 5.08
N VAL A 206 22.08 -14.48 5.11
CA VAL A 206 21.26 -14.30 6.32
C VAL A 206 20.42 -15.53 6.56
N SER A 207 20.44 -16.02 7.79
CA SER A 207 19.55 -17.08 8.25
C SER A 207 18.20 -16.46 8.63
N TYR A 208 17.11 -16.91 8.00
CA TYR A 208 15.77 -16.45 8.30
C TYR A 208 15.26 -17.12 9.58
N THR A 209 14.98 -16.34 10.60
CA THR A 209 14.19 -16.80 11.74
C THR A 209 12.76 -16.28 11.58
N HIS A 210 11.82 -17.19 11.46
CA HIS A 210 10.39 -16.88 11.49
C HIS A 210 10.02 -16.34 12.89
N LEU A 211 9.36 -15.20 12.91
CA LEU A 211 8.67 -14.67 14.08
C LEU A 211 7.17 -14.82 13.87
#